data_2ed2fda0e84bacb09ceccf3d6196c446
#
_entry.id   2ed2fda0e84bacb09ceccf3d6196c446
#
_cell.length_a   1.000
_cell.length_b   1.000
_cell.length_c   1.000
_cell.angle_alpha   90.00
_cell.angle_beta   90.00
_cell.angle_gamma   90.00
#
_symmetry.space_group_name_H-M   'P 1'
#
loop_
_entity.id
_entity.type
_entity.pdbx_description
1 polymer ?
#
loop_
_entity_poly.entity_id
_entity_poly.type
_entity_poly.pdbx_seq_one_letter_code
_entity_poly.pdbx_strand_id
1 'polypeptide(L)'
;MSRFDFRFLLFCFSAKYLDWKITNSSIVLLAILRFFWGSIDIAQTNLLASIMIAVTLPLLVHYTKDKMSDLSQLLILVTISIIPTILITNHVIADKSLVLTIGLMLFACGYAATFIMYHFITDLYSLIASANTDDLTTLKNGRTFNAKLLEIERN
;
A
#
# COMPACT_ATOMS: atom_id res chain seq x y z
N MET A 1 -20.74 14.79 -5.28
CA MET A 1 -19.66 14.33 -6.17
C MET A 1 -18.78 13.38 -5.36
N SER A 2 -18.91 12.05 -5.52
CA SER A 2 -18.11 11.10 -4.76
C SER A 2 -16.68 11.12 -5.31
N ARG A 3 -15.73 11.51 -4.47
CA ARG A 3 -14.30 11.44 -4.82
C ARG A 3 -13.84 10.01 -4.64
N PHE A 4 -13.37 9.37 -5.71
CA PHE A 4 -12.71 8.09 -5.64
C PHE A 4 -11.43 8.23 -4.83
N ASP A 5 -11.24 7.33 -3.89
CA ASP A 5 -10.14 7.38 -2.94
C ASP A 5 -9.22 6.18 -3.15
N PHE A 6 -8.07 6.40 -3.74
CA PHE A 6 -7.06 5.38 -3.99
C PHE A 6 -6.06 5.21 -2.84
N ARG A 7 -6.35 5.75 -1.64
CA ARG A 7 -5.48 5.64 -0.46
C ARG A 7 -5.20 4.20 -0.05
N PHE A 8 -6.14 3.29 -0.33
CA PHE A 8 -5.95 1.86 -0.06
C PHE A 8 -4.71 1.29 -0.76
N LEU A 9 -4.34 1.78 -1.95
CA LEU A 9 -3.11 1.39 -2.62
C LEU A 9 -1.87 1.74 -1.78
N LEU A 10 -1.80 2.98 -1.29
CA LEU A 10 -0.69 3.43 -0.45
C LEU A 10 -0.59 2.59 0.83
N PHE A 11 -1.71 2.20 1.43
CA PHE A 11 -1.71 1.33 2.61
C PHE A 11 -1.20 -0.07 2.28
N CYS A 12 -1.57 -0.65 1.14
CA CYS A 12 -1.08 -1.97 0.71
C CYS A 12 0.44 -1.96 0.49
N PHE A 13 0.96 -0.94 -0.20
CA PHE A 13 2.40 -0.79 -0.43
C PHE A 13 3.15 -0.49 0.87
N SER A 14 2.63 0.39 1.73
CA SER A 14 3.20 0.67 3.04
C SER A 14 3.25 -0.58 3.92
N ALA A 15 2.19 -1.37 3.96
CA ALA A 15 2.12 -2.59 4.75
C ALA A 15 3.13 -3.65 4.29
N LYS A 16 3.41 -3.71 2.99
CA LYS A 16 4.36 -4.68 2.43
C LYS A 16 5.81 -4.24 2.54
N TYR A 17 6.13 -2.99 2.21
CA TYR A 17 7.51 -2.52 2.02
C TYR A 17 8.07 -1.69 3.17
N LEU A 18 7.22 -1.09 4.00
CA LEU A 18 7.68 -0.29 5.14
C LEU A 18 7.58 -1.11 6.44
N ASP A 19 6.58 -0.83 7.24
CA ASP A 19 6.32 -1.56 8.49
C ASP A 19 4.83 -1.42 8.84
N TRP A 20 4.29 -2.42 9.55
CA TRP A 20 2.92 -2.40 10.05
C TRP A 20 2.64 -1.19 10.97
N LYS A 21 3.65 -0.74 11.73
CA LYS A 21 3.53 0.45 12.59
C LYS A 21 3.31 1.72 11.79
N ILE A 22 4.08 1.91 10.71
CA ILE A 22 3.96 3.07 9.81
C ILE A 22 2.60 3.04 9.10
N THR A 23 2.21 1.87 8.60
CA THR A 23 0.93 1.68 7.92
C THR A 23 -0.24 2.01 8.83
N ASN A 24 -0.27 1.45 10.05
CA ASN A 24 -1.36 1.68 10.99
C ASN A 24 -1.39 3.14 11.45
N SER A 25 -0.24 3.76 11.71
CA SER A 25 -0.18 5.18 12.05
C SER A 25 -0.75 6.06 10.93
N SER A 26 -0.45 5.75 9.68
CA SER A 26 -0.97 6.46 8.50
C SER A 26 -2.48 6.28 8.34
N ILE A 27 -3.00 5.06 8.56
CA ILE A 27 -4.44 4.77 8.51
C ILE A 27 -5.19 5.55 9.60
N VAL A 28 -4.68 5.52 10.84
CA VAL A 28 -5.28 6.25 11.98
C VAL A 28 -5.27 7.76 11.72
N LEU A 29 -4.14 8.31 11.30
CA LEU A 29 -4.03 9.73 10.99
C LEU A 29 -5.03 10.16 9.92
N LEU A 30 -5.14 9.40 8.83
CA LEU A 30 -6.09 9.71 7.75
C LEU A 30 -7.55 9.52 8.18
N ALA A 31 -7.84 8.55 9.04
CA ALA A 31 -9.18 8.39 9.62
C ALA A 31 -9.57 9.60 10.48
N ILE A 32 -8.67 10.11 11.31
CA ILE A 32 -8.87 11.31 12.13
C ILE A 32 -9.08 12.55 11.24
N LEU A 33 -8.21 12.75 10.25
CA LEU A 33 -8.30 13.88 9.33
C LEU A 33 -9.65 13.92 8.58
N ARG A 34 -10.28 12.75 8.37
CA ARG A 34 -11.57 12.66 7.70
C ARG A 34 -12.71 13.34 8.48
N PHE A 35 -12.62 13.41 9.80
CA PHE A 35 -13.60 14.11 10.63
C PHE A 35 -13.55 15.64 10.47
N PHE A 36 -12.42 16.17 10.00
CA PHE A 36 -12.29 17.61 9.72
C PHE A 36 -12.81 18.00 8.33
N TRP A 37 -12.93 17.03 7.41
CA TRP A 37 -13.34 17.27 6.01
C TRP A 37 -14.44 16.31 5.58
N GLY A 38 -15.69 16.59 5.94
CA GLY A 38 -16.83 15.83 5.43
C GLY A 38 -18.02 15.80 6.38
N SER A 39 -19.07 15.07 6.00
CA SER A 39 -20.18 14.79 6.90
C SER A 39 -19.79 13.72 7.93
N ILE A 40 -20.33 13.84 9.12
CA ILE A 40 -20.05 12.92 10.24
C ILE A 40 -20.40 11.46 9.85
N ASP A 41 -21.50 11.25 9.15
CA ASP A 41 -21.93 9.90 8.73
C ASP A 41 -20.92 9.22 7.80
N ILE A 42 -20.37 9.98 6.83
CA ILE A 42 -19.33 9.46 5.94
C ILE A 42 -18.02 9.23 6.70
N ALA A 43 -17.69 10.08 7.67
CA ALA A 43 -16.50 9.93 8.50
C ALA A 43 -16.57 8.66 9.38
N GLN A 44 -17.72 8.39 9.99
CA GLN A 44 -17.94 7.18 10.80
C GLN A 44 -17.82 5.91 9.97
N THR A 45 -18.43 5.89 8.78
CA THR A 45 -18.37 4.72 7.88
C THR A 45 -16.94 4.47 7.38
N ASN A 46 -16.20 5.54 7.05
CA ASN A 46 -14.78 5.44 6.70
C ASN A 46 -13.90 4.98 7.87
N LEU A 47 -14.23 5.37 9.11
CA LEU A 47 -13.51 4.90 10.30
C LEU A 47 -13.63 3.39 10.45
N LEU A 48 -14.84 2.83 10.30
CA LEU A 48 -15.03 1.38 10.34
C LEU A 48 -14.22 0.65 9.27
N ALA A 49 -14.23 1.14 8.02
CA ALA A 49 -13.40 0.58 6.97
C ALA A 49 -11.90 0.67 7.28
N SER A 50 -11.46 1.81 7.83
CA SER A 50 -10.06 2.00 8.22
C SER A 50 -9.63 1.03 9.31
N ILE A 51 -10.47 0.75 10.30
CA ILE A 51 -10.21 -0.26 11.35
C ILE A 51 -10.10 -1.65 10.72
N MET A 52 -11.03 -2.02 9.83
CA MET A 52 -10.95 -3.30 9.12
C MET A 52 -9.65 -3.45 8.34
N ILE A 53 -9.25 -2.43 7.59
CA ILE A 53 -8.02 -2.42 6.81
C ILE A 53 -6.78 -2.49 7.73
N ALA A 54 -6.76 -1.72 8.82
CA ALA A 54 -5.65 -1.69 9.78
C ALA A 54 -5.39 -3.06 10.45
N VAL A 55 -6.42 -3.87 10.63
CA VAL A 55 -6.29 -5.22 11.19
C VAL A 55 -5.96 -6.25 10.10
N THR A 56 -6.65 -6.19 8.96
CA THR A 56 -6.53 -7.22 7.92
C THR A 56 -5.21 -7.14 7.15
N LEU A 57 -4.70 -5.94 6.83
CA LEU A 57 -3.48 -5.81 6.04
C LEU A 57 -2.24 -6.41 6.71
N PRO A 58 -1.91 -6.09 7.98
CA PRO A 58 -0.74 -6.68 8.63
C PRO A 58 -0.83 -8.20 8.78
N LEU A 59 -2.02 -8.71 9.10
CA LEU A 59 -2.27 -10.15 9.22
C LEU A 59 -2.04 -10.87 7.90
N LEU A 60 -2.56 -10.30 6.79
CA LEU A 60 -2.38 -10.87 5.46
C LEU A 60 -0.92 -10.81 5.00
N VAL A 61 -0.24 -9.69 5.22
CA VAL A 61 1.20 -9.58 4.90
C VAL A 61 1.97 -10.65 5.65
N HIS A 62 1.74 -10.81 6.94
CA HIS A 62 2.43 -11.83 7.75
C HIS A 62 2.13 -13.25 7.27
N TYR A 63 0.87 -13.56 6.95
CA TYR A 63 0.46 -14.89 6.52
C TYR A 63 0.95 -15.26 5.11
N THR A 64 1.08 -14.29 4.21
CA THR A 64 1.39 -14.52 2.79
C THR A 64 2.86 -14.31 2.44
N LYS A 65 3.65 -13.72 3.34
CA LYS A 65 5.04 -13.27 3.11
C LYS A 65 5.93 -14.35 2.47
N ASP A 66 5.85 -15.58 2.95
CA ASP A 66 6.74 -16.66 2.52
C ASP A 66 6.06 -17.68 1.56
N LYS A 67 4.81 -17.40 1.17
CA LYS A 67 3.98 -18.36 0.41
C LYS A 67 3.69 -17.93 -1.02
N MET A 68 3.89 -16.67 -1.35
CA MET A 68 3.46 -16.10 -2.63
C MET A 68 4.51 -15.13 -3.18
N SER A 69 4.47 -14.94 -4.52
CA SER A 69 5.29 -13.90 -5.15
C SER A 69 4.85 -12.51 -4.69
N ASP A 70 5.77 -11.56 -4.72
CA ASP A 70 5.53 -10.19 -4.28
C ASP A 70 4.36 -9.51 -5.00
N LEU A 71 4.26 -9.72 -6.31
CA LEU A 71 3.16 -9.18 -7.10
C LEU A 71 1.82 -9.81 -6.70
N SER A 72 1.78 -11.14 -6.56
CA SER A 72 0.55 -11.84 -6.15
C SER A 72 0.08 -11.41 -4.76
N GLN A 73 1.01 -11.22 -3.83
CA GLN A 73 0.71 -10.71 -2.50
C GLN A 73 0.09 -9.31 -2.57
N LEU A 74 0.67 -8.38 -3.36
CA LEU A 74 0.13 -7.04 -3.55
C LEU A 74 -1.28 -7.05 -4.15
N LEU A 75 -1.52 -7.88 -5.16
CA LEU A 75 -2.84 -8.00 -5.77
C LEU A 75 -3.90 -8.50 -4.77
N ILE A 76 -3.57 -9.45 -3.91
CA ILE A 76 -4.46 -9.92 -2.84
C ILE A 76 -4.73 -8.80 -1.83
N LEU A 77 -3.70 -8.08 -1.38
CA LEU A 77 -3.86 -6.97 -0.43
C LEU A 77 -4.79 -5.88 -1.01
N VAL A 78 -4.60 -5.53 -2.27
CA VAL A 78 -5.44 -4.56 -2.99
C VAL A 78 -6.88 -5.06 -3.10
N THR A 79 -7.09 -6.32 -3.49
CA THR A 79 -8.42 -6.93 -3.57
C THR A 79 -9.17 -6.81 -2.24
N ILE A 80 -8.54 -7.21 -1.15
CA ILE A 80 -9.15 -7.18 0.18
C ILE A 80 -9.41 -5.75 0.66
N SER A 81 -8.55 -4.80 0.30
CA SER A 81 -8.73 -3.39 0.65
C SER A 81 -9.85 -2.70 -0.14
N ILE A 82 -10.17 -3.18 -1.33
CA ILE A 82 -11.30 -2.66 -2.13
C ILE A 82 -12.64 -3.10 -1.56
N ILE A 83 -12.75 -4.29 -0.96
CA ILE A 83 -14.00 -4.84 -0.45
C ILE A 83 -14.73 -3.89 0.52
N PRO A 84 -14.09 -3.36 1.59
CA PRO A 84 -14.76 -2.42 2.49
C PRO A 84 -15.25 -1.16 1.75
N THR A 85 -14.50 -0.68 0.76
CA THR A 85 -14.88 0.50 -0.03
C THR A 85 -16.15 0.23 -0.85
N ILE A 86 -16.27 -0.95 -1.46
CA ILE A 86 -17.47 -1.34 -2.20
C ILE A 86 -18.66 -1.51 -1.27
N LEU A 87 -18.48 -2.14 -0.10
CA LEU A 87 -19.55 -2.32 0.90
C LEU A 87 -20.11 -0.97 1.36
N ILE A 88 -19.24 0.00 1.65
CA ILE A 88 -19.63 1.36 2.02
C ILE A 88 -20.38 2.03 0.87
N THR A 89 -19.85 1.95 -0.35
CA THR A 89 -20.46 2.53 -1.53
C THR A 89 -21.84 1.94 -1.77
N ASN A 90 -22.01 0.62 -1.59
CA ASN A 90 -23.29 -0.06 -1.72
C ASN A 90 -24.31 0.35 -0.65
N HIS A 91 -23.87 0.78 0.52
CA HIS A 91 -24.73 1.30 1.57
C HIS A 91 -25.22 2.74 1.29
N VAL A 92 -24.33 3.55 0.70
CA VAL A 92 -24.61 4.99 0.44
C VAL A 92 -25.36 5.21 -0.87
N ILE A 93 -25.11 4.41 -1.90
CA ILE A 93 -25.69 4.56 -3.23
C ILE A 93 -26.81 3.56 -3.45
N ALA A 94 -28.00 4.06 -3.72
CA ALA A 94 -29.19 3.22 -3.98
C ALA A 94 -29.12 2.48 -5.34
N ASP A 95 -28.49 3.09 -6.36
CA ASP A 95 -28.36 2.49 -7.68
C ASP A 95 -27.28 1.40 -7.72
N LYS A 96 -27.75 0.16 -7.79
CA LYS A 96 -26.88 -1.03 -7.81
C LYS A 96 -26.03 -1.14 -9.06
N SER A 97 -26.50 -0.65 -10.22
CA SER A 97 -25.73 -0.68 -11.45
C SER A 97 -24.54 0.28 -11.38
N LEU A 98 -24.72 1.42 -10.75
CA LEU A 98 -23.67 2.39 -10.51
C LEU A 98 -22.63 1.82 -9.51
N VAL A 99 -23.04 1.15 -8.45
CA VAL A 99 -22.15 0.50 -7.49
C VAL A 99 -21.27 -0.56 -8.17
N LEU A 100 -21.87 -1.38 -9.05
CA LEU A 100 -21.14 -2.38 -9.81
C LEU A 100 -20.10 -1.74 -10.73
N THR A 101 -20.48 -0.70 -11.45
CA THR A 101 -19.58 0.04 -12.35
C THR A 101 -18.40 0.64 -11.59
N ILE A 102 -18.68 1.27 -10.44
CA ILE A 102 -17.66 1.81 -9.54
C ILE A 102 -16.72 0.71 -9.06
N GLY A 103 -17.24 -0.43 -8.62
CA GLY A 103 -16.47 -1.57 -8.18
C GLY A 103 -15.52 -2.09 -9.27
N LEU A 104 -16.03 -2.28 -10.49
CA LEU A 104 -15.22 -2.70 -11.63
C LEU A 104 -14.10 -1.71 -11.96
N MET A 105 -14.42 -0.41 -11.95
CA MET A 105 -13.42 0.63 -12.16
C MET A 105 -12.35 0.63 -11.05
N LEU A 106 -12.73 0.46 -9.78
CA LEU A 106 -11.76 0.38 -8.66
C LEU A 106 -10.83 -0.82 -8.82
N PHE A 107 -11.34 -1.98 -9.21
CA PHE A 107 -10.50 -3.15 -9.47
C PHE A 107 -9.57 -2.92 -10.66
N ALA A 108 -10.09 -2.45 -11.79
CA ALA A 108 -9.29 -2.23 -13.00
C ALA A 108 -8.17 -1.21 -12.75
N CYS A 109 -8.50 -0.04 -12.20
CA CYS A 109 -7.53 1.00 -11.89
C CYS A 109 -6.59 0.57 -10.75
N GLY A 110 -7.10 -0.11 -9.72
CA GLY A 110 -6.32 -0.61 -8.60
C GLY A 110 -5.26 -1.62 -9.05
N TYR A 111 -5.62 -2.57 -9.89
CA TYR A 111 -4.67 -3.55 -10.42
C TYR A 111 -3.66 -2.95 -11.38
N ALA A 112 -4.10 -2.07 -12.29
CA ALA A 112 -3.21 -1.36 -13.20
C ALA A 112 -2.17 -0.52 -12.43
N ALA A 113 -2.62 0.25 -11.43
CA ALA A 113 -1.74 1.04 -10.59
C ALA A 113 -0.79 0.15 -9.76
N THR A 114 -1.27 -0.97 -9.22
CA THR A 114 -0.43 -1.93 -8.49
C THR A 114 0.66 -2.50 -9.38
N PHE A 115 0.33 -2.88 -10.61
CA PHE A 115 1.30 -3.40 -11.56
C PHE A 115 2.39 -2.37 -11.90
N ILE A 116 1.99 -1.14 -12.22
CA ILE A 116 2.93 -0.04 -12.53
C ILE A 116 3.83 0.25 -11.33
N MET A 117 3.27 0.40 -10.13
CA MET A 117 4.03 0.68 -8.91
C MET A 117 4.99 -0.46 -8.56
N TYR A 118 4.56 -1.71 -8.70
CA TYR A 118 5.42 -2.87 -8.46
C TYR A 118 6.65 -2.87 -9.36
N HIS A 119 6.47 -2.69 -10.68
CA HIS A 119 7.59 -2.62 -11.61
C HIS A 119 8.50 -1.43 -11.30
N PHE A 120 7.92 -0.26 -11.05
CA PHE A 120 8.70 0.92 -10.67
C PHE A 120 9.56 0.69 -9.42
N ILE A 121 9.01 0.07 -8.37
CA ILE A 121 9.77 -0.25 -7.15
C ILE A 121 10.86 -1.28 -7.45
N THR A 122 10.56 -2.31 -8.24
CA THR A 122 11.55 -3.35 -8.62
C THR A 122 12.70 -2.74 -9.42
N ASP A 123 12.41 -1.85 -10.37
CA ASP A 123 13.42 -1.15 -11.16
C ASP A 123 14.28 -0.22 -10.27
N LEU A 124 13.66 0.49 -9.32
CA LEU A 124 14.40 1.29 -8.35
C LEU A 124 15.37 0.43 -7.51
N TYR A 125 14.93 -0.73 -7.02
CA TYR A 125 15.81 -1.63 -6.28
C TYR A 125 16.96 -2.13 -7.14
N SER A 126 16.73 -2.47 -8.40
CA SER A 126 17.78 -2.90 -9.33
C SER A 126 18.79 -1.80 -9.60
N LEU A 127 18.32 -0.56 -9.80
CA LEU A 127 19.18 0.62 -9.98
C LEU A 127 20.04 0.91 -8.75
N ILE A 128 19.44 0.84 -7.55
CA ILE A 128 20.17 1.02 -6.28
C ILE A 128 21.22 -0.10 -6.11
N ALA A 129 20.86 -1.34 -6.42
CA ALA A 129 21.79 -2.46 -6.36
C ALA A 129 22.97 -2.26 -7.32
N SER A 130 22.71 -1.88 -8.58
CA SER A 130 23.74 -1.58 -9.58
C SER A 130 24.62 -0.40 -9.16
N ALA A 131 24.02 0.67 -8.61
CA ALA A 131 24.80 1.82 -8.15
C ALA A 131 25.73 1.49 -6.95
N ASN A 132 25.42 0.43 -6.19
CA ASN A 132 26.19 0.00 -5.03
C ASN A 132 27.26 -1.06 -5.35
N THR A 133 27.27 -1.61 -6.57
CA THR A 133 28.24 -2.58 -7.04
C THR A 133 29.15 -1.95 -8.09
N ASP A 134 30.39 -2.42 -8.15
CA ASP A 134 31.32 -2.06 -9.21
C ASP A 134 31.09 -2.99 -10.41
N ASP A 135 30.79 -2.41 -11.57
CA ASP A 135 30.47 -3.15 -12.80
C ASP A 135 31.62 -4.07 -13.28
N LEU A 136 32.86 -3.75 -12.92
CA LEU A 136 34.04 -4.51 -13.34
C LEU A 136 34.38 -5.68 -12.41
N THR A 137 34.13 -5.50 -11.10
CA THR A 137 34.58 -6.48 -10.08
C THR A 137 33.45 -7.20 -9.39
N THR A 138 32.19 -6.81 -9.61
CA THR A 138 30.99 -7.25 -8.86
C THR A 138 31.09 -7.03 -7.35
N LEU A 139 32.11 -6.32 -6.89
CA LEU A 139 32.32 -5.96 -5.49
C LEU A 139 31.55 -4.66 -5.15
N LYS A 140 31.29 -4.44 -3.87
CA LYS A 140 30.71 -3.17 -3.41
C LYS A 140 31.63 -2.01 -3.75
N ASN A 141 31.09 -0.96 -4.34
CA ASN A 141 31.89 0.20 -4.74
C ASN A 141 32.50 0.90 -3.51
N GLY A 142 33.55 1.71 -3.73
CA GLY A 142 34.30 2.37 -2.65
C GLY A 142 33.45 3.27 -1.76
N ARG A 143 32.30 3.82 -2.27
CA ARG A 143 31.38 4.61 -1.46
C ARG A 143 30.66 3.75 -0.42
N THR A 144 30.19 2.58 -0.82
CA THR A 144 29.50 1.62 0.06
C THR A 144 30.47 1.03 1.09
N PHE A 145 31.72 0.82 0.71
CA PHE A 145 32.78 0.37 1.61
C PHE A 145 33.11 1.42 2.68
N ASN A 146 33.34 2.68 2.27
CA ASN A 146 33.62 3.77 3.20
C ASN A 146 32.45 4.07 4.14
N ALA A 147 31.21 4.00 3.67
CA ALA A 147 30.03 4.16 4.54
C ALA A 147 29.97 3.09 5.64
N LYS A 148 30.29 1.83 5.30
CA LYS A 148 30.36 0.75 6.29
C LYS A 148 31.51 0.88 7.28
N LEU A 149 32.67 1.38 6.84
CA LEU A 149 33.78 1.68 7.73
C LEU A 149 33.40 2.73 8.77
N LEU A 150 32.77 3.82 8.35
CA LEU A 150 32.30 4.88 9.25
C LEU A 150 31.21 4.41 10.23
N GLU A 151 30.39 3.44 9.84
CA GLU A 151 29.40 2.82 10.72
C GLU A 151 30.05 1.95 11.81
N ILE A 152 31.12 1.22 11.45
CA ILE A 152 31.90 0.38 12.40
C ILE A 152 32.69 1.26 13.39
N GLU A 153 33.25 2.39 12.93
CA GLU A 153 33.99 3.33 13.80
C GLU A 153 33.09 4.05 14.81
N ARG A 154 31.77 4.11 14.56
CA ARG A 154 30.79 4.82 15.41
C ARG A 154 30.17 3.92 16.49
N ASN A 155 30.34 2.60 16.39
CA ASN A 155 29.87 1.61 17.37
C ASN A 155 30.99 1.14 18.28
#